data_f91c4c224fbd0362f2aa563644273c00
#
_entry.id   f91c4c224fbd0362f2aa563644273c00
#
_cell.length_a   1.000
_cell.length_b   1.000
_cell.length_c   1.000
_cell.angle_alpha   90.00
_cell.angle_beta   90.00
_cell.angle_gamma   90.00
#
_symmetry.space_group_name_H-M   'P 1'
#
loop_
_entity.id
_entity.type
_entity.pdbx_description
1 polymer ?
#
loop_
_entity_poly.entity_id
_entity_poly.type
_entity_poly.pdbx_seq_one_letter_code
_entity_poly.pdbx_strand_id
1 'polypeptide(L)'
;MRLSEHFLLRELCKTKTGIENVPNEEQVNNLKRVCGWLEQLRRRWNNLYGDGDDPIIINSGFRSPEVNKAVGGATLSNHLTGCAVDIRCIGIEQALRYAAILLDISDLNNEDYDELLIEQKAHVYWIHLAVKPSCNRRRTNFKR
;
A
#
# COMPACT_ATOMS: atom_id res chain seq x y z
N MET A 1 -17.19 -5.33 -4.04
CA MET A 1 -16.27 -6.37 -4.58
C MET A 1 -15.15 -6.64 -3.58
N ARG A 2 -14.84 -7.88 -3.38
CA ARG A 2 -13.74 -8.31 -2.50
C ARG A 2 -12.49 -8.54 -3.35
N LEU A 3 -11.37 -7.92 -2.97
CA LEU A 3 -10.09 -8.08 -3.67
C LEU A 3 -9.27 -9.26 -3.10
N SER A 4 -9.40 -9.50 -1.79
CA SER A 4 -8.77 -10.60 -1.08
C SER A 4 -9.58 -10.87 0.19
N GLU A 5 -9.14 -11.80 1.03
CA GLU A 5 -9.89 -12.22 2.23
C GLU A 5 -10.30 -11.02 3.11
N HIS A 6 -9.40 -10.06 3.35
CA HIS A 6 -9.64 -8.95 4.28
C HIS A 6 -9.74 -7.58 3.63
N PHE A 7 -9.66 -7.48 2.30
CA PHE A 7 -9.64 -6.17 1.62
C PHE A 7 -10.75 -6.07 0.58
N LEU A 8 -11.53 -4.99 0.68
CA LEU A 8 -12.60 -4.66 -0.25
C LEU A 8 -12.13 -3.58 -1.23
N LEU A 9 -12.67 -3.61 -2.44
CA LEU A 9 -12.35 -2.61 -3.47
C LEU A 9 -12.56 -1.19 -2.95
N ARG A 10 -13.63 -0.92 -2.21
CA ARG A 10 -13.90 0.43 -1.67
C ARG A 10 -12.79 0.94 -0.74
N GLU A 11 -12.11 0.05 -0.02
CA GLU A 11 -10.98 0.44 0.85
C GLU A 11 -9.78 0.89 0.02
N LEU A 12 -9.58 0.25 -1.11
CA LEU A 12 -8.45 0.52 -2.01
C LEU A 12 -8.71 1.66 -2.98
N CYS A 13 -9.93 2.21 -3.00
CA CYS A 13 -10.34 3.29 -3.92
C CYS A 13 -10.92 4.49 -3.18
N LYS A 14 -10.86 4.51 -1.86
CA LYS A 14 -11.43 5.63 -1.10
C LYS A 14 -10.63 6.90 -1.33
N THR A 15 -11.34 8.03 -1.32
CA THR A 15 -10.74 9.36 -1.43
C THR A 15 -11.57 10.36 -0.65
N LYS A 16 -10.92 11.39 -0.13
CA LYS A 16 -11.58 12.49 0.57
C LYS A 16 -11.87 13.68 -0.37
N THR A 17 -11.50 13.56 -1.65
CA THR A 17 -11.64 14.67 -2.60
C THR A 17 -13.06 14.88 -3.11
N GLY A 18 -13.94 13.89 -2.98
CA GLY A 18 -15.26 13.91 -3.58
C GLY A 18 -15.25 13.68 -5.09
N ILE A 19 -14.10 13.45 -5.69
CA ILE A 19 -13.93 13.20 -7.13
C ILE A 19 -14.13 11.71 -7.39
N GLU A 20 -14.77 11.38 -8.52
CA GLU A 20 -14.93 9.99 -8.94
C GLU A 20 -13.59 9.26 -9.03
N ASN A 21 -13.52 8.05 -8.48
CA ASN A 21 -12.28 7.31 -8.38
C ASN A 21 -12.54 5.82 -8.62
N VAL A 22 -12.80 5.47 -9.89
CA VAL A 22 -13.20 4.12 -10.29
C VAL A 22 -12.11 3.51 -11.16
N PRO A 23 -11.49 2.39 -10.72
CA PRO A 23 -10.45 1.73 -11.50
C PRO A 23 -11.05 0.88 -12.63
N ASN A 24 -10.27 0.70 -13.70
CA ASN A 24 -10.58 -0.26 -14.74
C ASN A 24 -10.15 -1.68 -14.33
N GLU A 25 -10.41 -2.66 -15.18
CA GLU A 25 -10.10 -4.07 -14.89
C GLU A 25 -8.62 -4.31 -14.63
N GLU A 26 -7.73 -3.73 -15.43
CA GLU A 26 -6.29 -3.87 -15.26
C GLU A 26 -5.82 -3.30 -13.92
N GLN A 27 -6.34 -2.13 -13.56
CA GLN A 27 -6.03 -1.48 -12.29
C GLN A 27 -6.56 -2.29 -11.10
N VAL A 28 -7.74 -2.89 -11.23
CA VAL A 28 -8.27 -3.81 -10.21
C VAL A 28 -7.35 -5.03 -10.05
N ASN A 29 -6.85 -5.59 -11.12
CA ASN A 29 -5.91 -6.72 -11.06
C ASN A 29 -4.60 -6.32 -10.38
N ASN A 30 -4.12 -5.10 -10.61
CA ASN A 30 -2.94 -4.58 -9.91
C ASN A 30 -3.22 -4.42 -8.42
N LEU A 31 -4.39 -3.92 -8.04
CA LEU A 31 -4.78 -3.82 -6.63
C LEU A 31 -4.84 -5.19 -5.96
N LYS A 32 -5.35 -6.21 -6.65
CA LYS A 32 -5.37 -7.58 -6.12
C LYS A 32 -3.96 -8.10 -5.82
N ARG A 33 -2.99 -7.77 -6.68
CA ARG A 33 -1.57 -8.16 -6.44
C ARG A 33 -1.05 -7.52 -5.15
N VAL A 34 -1.28 -6.23 -4.97
CA VAL A 34 -0.87 -5.53 -3.76
C VAL A 34 -1.57 -6.11 -2.54
N CYS A 35 -2.86 -6.44 -2.66
CA CYS A 35 -3.60 -7.06 -1.55
C CYS A 35 -3.00 -8.40 -1.11
N GLY A 36 -2.39 -9.15 -2.01
CA GLY A 36 -1.66 -10.37 -1.64
C GLY A 36 -0.52 -10.09 -0.67
N TRP A 37 0.21 -9.00 -0.87
CA TRP A 37 1.25 -8.54 0.06
C TRP A 37 0.64 -8.07 1.38
N LEU A 38 -0.46 -7.33 1.32
CA LEU A 38 -1.15 -6.83 2.51
C LEU A 38 -1.70 -7.96 3.39
N GLU A 39 -2.20 -9.04 2.79
CA GLU A 39 -2.65 -10.21 3.53
C GLU A 39 -1.50 -10.88 4.29
N GLN A 40 -0.33 -10.97 3.65
CA GLN A 40 0.86 -11.52 4.31
C GLN A 40 1.34 -10.59 5.45
N LEU A 41 1.33 -9.28 5.21
CA LEU A 41 1.65 -8.30 6.25
C LEU A 41 0.71 -8.45 7.45
N ARG A 42 -0.60 -8.54 7.19
CA ARG A 42 -1.61 -8.70 8.24
C ARG A 42 -1.36 -9.95 9.09
N ARG A 43 -1.14 -11.08 8.44
CA ARG A 43 -0.91 -12.35 9.13
C ARG A 43 0.34 -12.30 9.99
N ARG A 44 1.45 -11.81 9.44
CA ARG A 44 2.73 -11.74 10.17
C ARG A 44 2.71 -10.73 11.29
N TRP A 45 2.10 -9.57 11.06
CA TRP A 45 1.92 -8.58 12.12
C TRP A 45 1.19 -9.18 13.31
N ASN A 46 0.09 -9.85 13.07
CA ASN A 46 -0.71 -10.45 14.14
C ASN A 46 0.00 -11.60 14.83
N ASN A 47 0.83 -12.36 14.14
CA ASN A 47 1.63 -13.42 14.74
C ASN A 47 2.76 -12.89 15.62
N LEU A 48 3.33 -11.73 15.27
CA LEU A 48 4.52 -11.20 15.95
C LEU A 48 4.17 -10.15 17.01
N TYR A 49 3.22 -9.28 16.75
CA TYR A 49 2.99 -8.07 17.56
C TYR A 49 1.54 -7.81 17.90
N GLY A 50 0.60 -8.17 17.04
CA GLY A 50 -0.80 -7.83 17.17
C GLY A 50 -1.58 -8.76 18.09
N ASP A 51 -2.88 -8.49 18.21
CA ASP A 51 -3.79 -9.24 19.07
C ASP A 51 -4.46 -10.43 18.37
N GLY A 52 -4.03 -10.77 17.16
CA GLY A 52 -4.55 -11.88 16.35
C GLY A 52 -5.47 -11.45 15.23
N ASP A 53 -6.12 -10.30 15.35
CA ASP A 53 -7.08 -9.80 14.35
C ASP A 53 -6.94 -8.30 14.07
N ASP A 54 -5.77 -7.74 14.30
CA ASP A 54 -5.51 -6.33 14.01
C ASP A 54 -5.61 -6.08 12.50
N PRO A 55 -6.38 -5.08 12.07
CA PRO A 55 -6.51 -4.77 10.64
C PRO A 55 -5.29 -4.01 10.11
N ILE A 56 -5.02 -4.17 8.81
CA ILE A 56 -4.15 -3.27 8.07
C ILE A 56 -5.05 -2.22 7.43
N ILE A 57 -4.83 -0.96 7.75
CA ILE A 57 -5.69 0.14 7.31
C ILE A 57 -5.04 0.90 6.17
N ILE A 58 -5.77 1.05 5.07
CA ILE A 58 -5.30 1.70 3.86
C ILE A 58 -5.78 3.15 3.86
N ASN A 59 -4.87 4.09 3.72
CA ASN A 59 -5.19 5.50 3.60
C ASN A 59 -5.47 5.91 2.15
N SER A 60 -4.75 5.30 1.20
CA SER A 60 -4.89 5.60 -0.22
C SER A 60 -4.43 4.38 -1.03
N GLY A 61 -5.18 4.03 -2.05
CA GLY A 61 -4.82 2.98 -3.00
C GLY A 61 -4.85 3.53 -4.42
N PHE A 62 -5.75 3.03 -5.26
CA PHE A 62 -5.92 3.57 -6.61
C PHE A 62 -6.29 5.05 -6.56
N ARG A 63 -5.70 5.84 -7.47
CA ARG A 63 -6.07 7.23 -7.73
C ARG A 63 -6.29 7.44 -9.22
N SER A 64 -7.45 7.95 -9.60
CA SER A 64 -7.66 8.47 -10.95
C SER A 64 -6.71 9.65 -11.19
N PRO A 65 -6.46 10.05 -12.45
CA PRO A 65 -5.61 11.23 -12.72
C PRO A 65 -6.11 12.48 -11.99
N GLU A 66 -7.41 12.69 -11.93
CA GLU A 66 -8.03 13.85 -11.28
C GLU A 66 -7.82 13.81 -9.76
N VAL A 67 -7.99 12.65 -9.14
CA VAL A 67 -7.73 12.48 -7.70
C VAL A 67 -6.24 12.69 -7.40
N ASN A 68 -5.37 12.11 -8.21
CA ASN A 68 -3.91 12.25 -8.02
C ASN A 68 -3.48 13.70 -8.08
N LYS A 69 -4.02 14.47 -9.04
CA LYS A 69 -3.74 15.90 -9.17
C LYS A 69 -4.25 16.67 -7.94
N ALA A 70 -5.47 16.36 -7.49
CA ALA A 70 -6.09 17.06 -6.35
C ALA A 70 -5.31 16.86 -5.05
N VAL A 71 -4.68 15.69 -4.86
CA VAL A 71 -3.87 15.42 -3.64
C VAL A 71 -2.39 15.75 -3.81
N GLY A 72 -1.99 16.29 -4.95
CA GLY A 72 -0.60 16.68 -5.20
C GLY A 72 0.34 15.50 -5.43
N GLY A 73 -0.19 14.38 -5.94
CA GLY A 73 0.61 13.20 -6.24
C GLY A 73 1.57 13.40 -7.40
N ALA A 74 2.63 12.59 -7.46
CA ALA A 74 3.60 12.62 -8.55
C ALA A 74 2.95 12.27 -9.88
N THR A 75 3.43 12.88 -10.97
CA THR A 75 2.90 12.68 -12.33
C THR A 75 2.96 11.21 -12.76
N LEU A 76 3.99 10.47 -12.33
CA LEU A 76 4.18 9.05 -12.66
C LEU A 76 3.97 8.16 -11.43
N SER A 77 3.02 8.51 -10.58
CA SER A 77 2.72 7.77 -9.36
C SER A 77 2.20 6.36 -9.66
N ASN A 78 2.68 5.37 -8.91
CA ASN A 78 2.16 4.00 -8.97
C ASN A 78 0.71 3.89 -8.47
N HIS A 79 0.19 4.89 -7.75
CA HIS A 79 -1.23 4.95 -7.41
C HIS A 79 -2.13 5.04 -8.63
N LEU A 80 -1.66 5.66 -9.71
CA LEU A 80 -2.42 5.85 -10.95
C LEU A 80 -2.76 4.53 -11.65
N THR A 81 -1.92 3.52 -11.47
CA THR A 81 -2.11 2.21 -12.11
C THR A 81 -2.71 1.16 -11.18
N GLY A 82 -3.00 1.54 -9.92
CA GLY A 82 -3.46 0.58 -8.91
C GLY A 82 -2.33 -0.27 -8.33
N CYS A 83 -1.07 0.10 -8.58
CA CYS A 83 0.09 -0.67 -8.11
C CYS A 83 0.61 -0.22 -6.75
N ALA A 84 0.03 0.80 -6.14
CA ALA A 84 0.52 1.34 -4.86
C ALA A 84 -0.58 1.53 -3.84
N VAL A 85 -0.20 1.38 -2.58
CA VAL A 85 -1.04 1.71 -1.42
C VAL A 85 -0.23 2.50 -0.41
N ASP A 86 -0.92 3.37 0.33
CA ASP A 86 -0.39 4.01 1.53
C ASP A 86 -1.03 3.35 2.73
N ILE A 87 -0.21 2.77 3.59
CA ILE A 87 -0.64 2.00 4.76
C ILE A 87 -0.51 2.88 6.01
N ARG A 88 -1.62 3.03 6.73
CA ARG A 88 -1.63 3.77 7.98
C ARG A 88 -0.70 3.13 9.02
N CYS A 89 0.08 3.96 9.72
CA CYS A 89 0.93 3.52 10.83
C CYS A 89 0.65 4.34 12.08
N ILE A 90 0.68 3.68 13.22
CA ILE A 90 0.63 4.33 14.53
C ILE A 90 2.07 4.58 14.97
N GLY A 91 2.62 5.75 14.63
CA GLY A 91 3.97 6.14 14.97
C GLY A 91 5.06 5.44 14.17
N ILE A 92 6.29 5.83 14.42
CA ILE A 92 7.47 5.34 13.70
C ILE A 92 7.76 3.85 14.00
N GLU A 93 7.49 3.40 15.22
CA GLU A 93 7.77 2.00 15.59
C GLU A 93 6.95 1.03 14.75
N GLN A 94 5.66 1.28 14.59
CA GLN A 94 4.84 0.43 13.73
C GLN A 94 5.28 0.52 12.27
N ALA A 95 5.65 1.71 11.79
CA ALA A 95 6.17 1.88 10.43
C ALA A 95 7.43 1.05 10.20
N LEU A 96 8.38 1.06 11.15
CA LEU A 96 9.60 0.25 11.06
C LEU A 96 9.28 -1.25 11.07
N ARG A 97 8.37 -1.68 11.93
CA ARG A 97 7.97 -3.10 12.01
C ARG A 97 7.26 -3.56 10.73
N TYR A 98 6.36 -2.75 10.20
CA TYR A 98 5.71 -3.05 8.92
C TYR A 98 6.73 -3.15 7.79
N ALA A 99 7.67 -2.20 7.72
CA ALA A 99 8.71 -2.21 6.69
C ALA A 99 9.59 -3.47 6.80
N ALA A 100 9.99 -3.84 8.01
CA ALA A 100 10.79 -5.04 8.24
C ALA A 100 10.04 -6.30 7.81
N ILE A 101 8.75 -6.41 8.13
CA ILE A 101 7.92 -7.55 7.72
C ILE A 101 7.81 -7.61 6.19
N LEU A 102 7.59 -6.47 5.52
CA LEU A 102 7.47 -6.41 4.07
C LEU A 102 8.79 -6.78 3.37
N LEU A 103 9.93 -6.38 3.93
CA LEU A 103 11.25 -6.81 3.45
C LEU A 103 11.42 -8.32 3.57
N ASP A 104 11.02 -8.91 4.69
CA ASP A 104 11.06 -10.36 4.88
C ASP A 104 10.15 -11.10 3.89
N ILE A 105 8.96 -10.58 3.65
CA ILE A 105 8.05 -11.15 2.65
C ILE A 105 8.71 -11.18 1.27
N SER A 106 9.33 -10.08 0.88
CA SER A 106 10.05 -9.99 -0.41
C SER A 106 11.15 -11.04 -0.49
N ASP A 107 11.98 -11.12 0.53
CA ASP A 107 13.13 -12.04 0.55
C ASP A 107 12.68 -13.51 0.57
N LEU A 108 11.71 -13.86 1.41
CA LEU A 108 11.24 -15.24 1.55
C LEU A 108 10.50 -15.73 0.31
N ASN A 109 9.77 -14.87 -0.36
CA ASN A 109 9.03 -15.22 -1.58
C ASN A 109 9.86 -15.05 -2.85
N ASN A 110 11.06 -14.49 -2.73
CA ASN A 110 11.90 -14.13 -3.88
C ASN A 110 11.14 -13.26 -4.89
N GLU A 111 10.39 -12.28 -4.39
CA GLU A 111 9.62 -11.32 -5.19
C GLU A 111 10.06 -9.90 -4.85
N ASP A 112 10.36 -9.10 -5.88
CA ASP A 112 10.66 -7.69 -5.66
C ASP A 112 9.37 -6.86 -5.58
N TYR A 113 9.43 -5.80 -4.79
CA TYR A 113 8.49 -4.68 -4.83
C TYR A 113 9.12 -3.55 -5.67
N ASP A 114 8.29 -2.61 -6.12
CA ASP A 114 8.81 -1.44 -6.83
C ASP A 114 9.28 -0.37 -5.87
N GLU A 115 8.45 -0.07 -4.85
CA GLU A 115 8.76 0.94 -3.84
C GLU A 115 8.32 0.44 -2.47
N LEU A 116 9.19 0.61 -1.48
CA LEU A 116 8.87 0.44 -0.07
C LEU A 116 9.45 1.63 0.68
N LEU A 117 8.60 2.60 0.98
CA LEU A 117 9.01 3.87 1.54
C LEU A 117 8.31 4.09 2.88
N ILE A 118 9.09 4.47 3.91
CA ILE A 118 8.52 5.06 5.11
C ILE A 118 8.43 6.55 4.83
N GLU A 119 7.23 7.10 4.87
CA GLU A 119 7.00 8.52 4.63
C GLU A 119 6.55 9.20 5.92
N GLN A 120 6.89 10.49 6.06
CA GLN A 120 6.58 11.28 7.23
C GLN A 120 6.14 12.69 6.83
N LYS A 121 5.06 13.16 7.46
CA LYS A 121 4.65 14.57 7.39
C LYS A 121 4.24 14.99 8.80
N ALA A 122 4.92 16.00 9.35
CA ALA A 122 4.82 16.37 10.76
C ALA A 122 5.14 15.15 11.63
N HIS A 123 4.22 14.69 12.47
CA HIS A 123 4.41 13.52 13.32
C HIS A 123 3.62 12.30 12.82
N VAL A 124 3.15 12.33 11.58
CA VAL A 124 2.37 11.25 10.98
C VAL A 124 3.27 10.43 10.07
N TYR A 125 3.22 9.11 10.25
CA TYR A 125 4.01 8.15 9.46
C TYR A 125 3.06 7.24 8.69
N TRP A 126 3.48 6.84 7.49
CA TRP A 126 2.79 5.80 6.72
C TRP A 126 3.80 5.05 5.87
N ILE A 127 3.39 3.88 5.40
CA ILE A 127 4.18 3.09 4.46
C ILE A 127 3.58 3.25 3.06
N HIS A 128 4.40 3.66 2.11
CA HIS A 128 4.07 3.58 0.70
C HIS A 128 4.64 2.28 0.15
N LEU A 129 3.79 1.38 -0.26
CA LEU A 129 4.16 0.11 -0.88
C LEU A 129 3.64 0.07 -2.31
N ALA A 130 4.54 -0.18 -3.27
CA ALA A 130 4.17 -0.36 -4.67
C ALA A 130 4.72 -1.68 -5.18
N VAL A 131 3.85 -2.44 -5.86
CA VAL A 131 4.22 -3.70 -6.51
C VAL A 131 3.62 -3.71 -7.91
N LYS A 132 4.48 -3.69 -8.92
CA LYS A 132 4.10 -3.74 -10.32
C LYS A 132 4.06 -5.18 -10.83
N PRO A 133 3.38 -5.46 -11.95
CA PRO A 133 3.39 -6.81 -12.54
C PRO A 133 4.78 -7.27 -12.97
N SER A 134 5.68 -6.32 -13.30
CA SER A 134 7.06 -6.61 -13.71
C SER A 134 7.94 -5.39 -13.53
N CYS A 135 9.26 -5.57 -13.66
CA CYS A 135 10.25 -4.48 -13.64
C CYS A 135 10.21 -3.68 -12.32
N ASN A 136 10.06 -4.37 -11.22
CA ASN A 136 10.09 -3.77 -9.89
C ASN A 136 11.51 -3.34 -9.51
N ARG A 137 11.68 -2.09 -9.07
CA ARG A 137 12.99 -1.45 -8.86
C ARG A 137 13.58 -1.69 -7.48
N ARG A 138 12.82 -2.23 -6.55
CA ARG A 138 13.21 -2.42 -5.13
C ARG A 138 13.73 -1.13 -4.47
N ARG A 139 13.08 -0.01 -4.75
CA ARG A 139 13.42 1.25 -4.11
C ARG A 139 12.96 1.23 -2.65
N THR A 140 13.92 1.35 -1.74
CA THR A 140 13.67 1.27 -0.29
C THR A 140 14.25 2.51 0.36
N ASN A 141 13.43 3.28 1.08
CA ASN A 141 13.89 4.53 1.66
C ASN A 141 13.00 5.00 2.83
N PHE A 142 13.58 5.87 3.65
CA PHE A 142 12.85 6.65 4.64
C PHE A 142 12.80 8.09 4.12
N LYS A 143 11.62 8.54 3.73
CA LYS A 143 11.41 9.90 3.20
C LYS A 143 10.80 10.80 4.27
N ARG A 144 11.52 11.84 4.60
CA ARG A 144 11.10 12.87 5.56
C ARG A 144 10.60 14.12 4.88
#